data_0662bb44a1db7332c699b9bb6fbe68de
#
_entry.id   0662bb44a1db7332c699b9bb6fbe68de
#
_cell.length_a   1.000
_cell.length_b   1.000
_cell.length_c   1.000
_cell.angle_alpha   90.00
_cell.angle_beta   90.00
_cell.angle_gamma   90.00
#
_symmetry.space_group_name_H-M   'P 1'
#
loop_
_entity.id
_entity.type
_entity.pdbx_description
1 polymer ?
#
loop_
_entity_poly.entity_id
_entity_poly.type
_entity_poly.pdbx_seq_one_letter_code
_entity_poly.pdbx_strand_id
1 'polypeptide(L)'
;AHSVAREPNVALIGERYGLDSSEGRGVMGVYIAGTVFGTIFFGLMASVAASTLPFHPYALAMAAGVGSASMMTAAVGSLCAMFPEMAEQLAAFGAASNMLSGLDGLYMSIWLALPMAEWLYKKCYKIKYGEEPKKEEA
;
A
#
# COMPACT_ATOMS: atom_id res chain seq x y z
N ALA A 1 4.39 6.39 2.29
CA ALA A 1 3.47 5.41 2.85
C ALA A 1 3.87 4.01 2.41
N HIS A 2 4.52 3.28 3.31
CA HIS A 2 4.85 1.88 3.09
C HIS A 2 3.70 1.01 3.53
N SER A 3 3.18 0.22 2.60
CA SER A 3 2.18 -0.80 2.90
C SER A 3 2.64 -2.12 2.30
N VAL A 4 2.62 -3.18 3.10
CA VAL A 4 2.81 -4.56 2.59
C VAL A 4 1.73 -4.95 1.57
N ALA A 5 0.64 -4.21 1.51
CA ALA A 5 -0.45 -4.42 0.56
C ALA A 5 -0.18 -3.78 -0.83
N ARG A 6 1.03 -3.31 -1.12
CA ARG A 6 1.37 -2.81 -2.45
C ARG A 6 1.94 -3.92 -3.33
N GLU A 7 1.58 -3.91 -4.59
CA GLU A 7 1.99 -4.88 -5.60
C GLU A 7 3.53 -5.07 -5.65
N PRO A 8 4.35 -4.00 -5.65
CA PRO A 8 5.81 -4.15 -5.64
C PRO A 8 6.35 -4.88 -4.41
N ASN A 9 5.72 -4.71 -3.25
CA ASN A 9 6.15 -5.40 -2.02
C ASN A 9 5.78 -6.88 -2.04
N VAL A 10 4.64 -7.25 -2.62
CA VAL A 10 4.27 -8.66 -2.84
C VAL A 10 5.28 -9.34 -3.75
N ALA A 11 5.66 -8.68 -4.85
CA ALA A 11 6.67 -9.19 -5.77
C ALA A 11 8.03 -9.35 -5.08
N LEU A 12 8.48 -8.34 -4.32
CA LEU A 12 9.75 -8.38 -3.59
C LEU A 12 9.82 -9.53 -2.58
N ILE A 13 8.75 -9.75 -1.81
CA ILE A 13 8.70 -10.83 -0.83
C ILE A 13 8.61 -12.18 -1.53
N GLY A 14 7.83 -12.28 -2.62
CA GLY A 14 7.73 -13.48 -3.43
C GLY A 14 9.06 -13.89 -4.05
N GLU A 15 9.86 -12.93 -4.51
CA GLU A 15 11.19 -13.18 -5.08
C GLU A 15 12.22 -13.57 -4.00
N ARG A 16 12.16 -12.96 -2.82
CA ARG A 16 13.15 -13.17 -1.77
C ARG A 16 12.90 -14.39 -0.89
N TYR A 17 11.65 -14.71 -0.60
CA TYR A 17 11.26 -15.77 0.34
C TYR A 17 10.38 -16.85 -0.31
N GLY A 18 9.91 -16.64 -1.53
CA GLY A 18 8.92 -17.50 -2.18
C GLY A 18 7.48 -17.20 -1.72
N LEU A 19 6.53 -17.33 -2.64
CA LEU A 19 5.11 -17.08 -2.33
C LEU A 19 4.49 -18.18 -1.44
N ASP A 20 5.05 -19.39 -1.49
CA ASP A 20 4.59 -20.53 -0.69
C ASP A 20 5.16 -20.54 0.75
N SER A 21 6.11 -19.63 1.04
CA SER A 21 6.65 -19.46 2.38
C SER A 21 5.63 -18.87 3.36
N SER A 22 5.92 -18.93 4.66
CA SER A 22 5.10 -18.30 5.70
C SER A 22 4.96 -16.79 5.47
N GLU A 23 6.06 -16.15 5.06
CA GLU A 23 6.15 -14.73 4.73
C GLU A 23 5.34 -14.39 3.49
N GLY A 24 5.48 -15.18 2.42
CA GLY A 24 4.75 -15.02 1.17
C GLY A 24 3.25 -15.14 1.37
N ARG A 25 2.81 -16.19 2.06
CA ARG A 25 1.37 -16.39 2.41
C ARG A 25 0.84 -15.28 3.29
N GLY A 26 1.62 -14.80 4.26
CA GLY A 26 1.25 -13.69 5.13
C GLY A 26 1.05 -12.39 4.34
N VAL A 27 1.99 -12.05 3.46
CA VAL A 27 1.90 -10.85 2.60
C VAL A 27 0.73 -10.95 1.62
N MET A 28 0.50 -12.12 1.01
CA MET A 28 -0.63 -12.33 0.10
C MET A 28 -1.97 -12.19 0.83
N GLY A 29 -2.10 -12.73 2.04
CA GLY A 29 -3.31 -12.57 2.85
C GLY A 29 -3.61 -11.11 3.17
N VAL A 30 -2.60 -10.36 3.60
CA VAL A 30 -2.73 -8.91 3.86
C VAL A 30 -3.04 -8.13 2.58
N TYR A 31 -2.42 -8.49 1.45
CA TYR A 31 -2.67 -7.86 0.16
C TYR A 31 -4.13 -8.05 -0.28
N ILE A 32 -4.64 -9.28 -0.26
CA ILE A 32 -6.02 -9.58 -0.68
C ILE A 32 -7.04 -8.88 0.23
N ALA A 33 -6.93 -9.08 1.54
CA ALA A 33 -7.83 -8.45 2.50
C ALA A 33 -7.76 -6.93 2.45
N GLY A 34 -6.54 -6.37 2.40
CA GLY A 34 -6.31 -4.93 2.31
C GLY A 34 -6.86 -4.32 1.03
N THR A 35 -6.76 -5.03 -0.10
CA THR A 35 -7.31 -4.56 -1.38
C THR A 35 -8.83 -4.51 -1.33
N VAL A 36 -9.50 -5.55 -0.84
CA VAL A 36 -10.97 -5.62 -0.79
C VAL A 36 -11.53 -4.54 0.13
N PHE A 37 -11.12 -4.56 1.40
CA PHE A 37 -11.64 -3.60 2.39
C PHE A 37 -11.14 -2.17 2.13
N GLY A 38 -9.89 -2.02 1.73
CA GLY A 38 -9.30 -0.72 1.43
C GLY A 38 -9.96 -0.03 0.26
N THR A 39 -10.30 -0.74 -0.81
CA THR A 39 -10.97 -0.17 -1.98
C THR A 39 -12.31 0.46 -1.60
N ILE A 40 -13.13 -0.26 -0.84
CA ILE A 40 -14.42 0.25 -0.35
C ILE A 40 -14.21 1.45 0.58
N PHE A 41 -13.31 1.30 1.55
CA PHE A 41 -13.06 2.34 2.55
C PHE A 41 -12.53 3.63 1.91
N PHE A 42 -11.53 3.56 1.02
CA PHE A 42 -10.95 4.74 0.39
C PHE A 42 -11.90 5.41 -0.59
N GLY A 43 -12.76 4.65 -1.30
CA GLY A 43 -13.82 5.22 -2.13
C GLY A 43 -14.79 6.07 -1.32
N LEU A 44 -15.27 5.56 -0.19
CA LEU A 44 -16.15 6.30 0.73
C LEU A 44 -15.43 7.49 1.38
N MET A 45 -14.20 7.29 1.84
CA MET A 45 -13.41 8.36 2.46
C MET A 45 -13.13 9.52 1.52
N ALA A 46 -12.89 9.25 0.23
CA ALA A 46 -12.67 10.29 -0.77
C ALA A 46 -13.91 11.18 -0.93
N SER A 47 -15.11 10.58 -0.98
CA SER A 47 -16.38 11.31 -1.07
C SER A 47 -16.64 12.15 0.18
N VAL A 48 -16.41 11.59 1.37
CA VAL A 48 -16.56 12.32 2.63
C VAL A 48 -15.54 13.46 2.72
N ALA A 49 -14.28 13.21 2.38
CA ALA A 49 -13.24 14.23 2.41
C ALA A 49 -13.55 15.39 1.45
N ALA A 50 -14.04 15.10 0.24
CA ALA A 50 -14.39 16.10 -0.75
C ALA A 50 -15.58 16.96 -0.32
N SER A 51 -16.49 16.41 0.48
CA SER A 51 -17.68 17.15 0.95
C SER A 51 -17.46 17.92 2.25
N THR A 52 -16.52 17.46 3.10
CA THR A 52 -16.35 18.01 4.46
C THR A 52 -15.09 18.84 4.64
N LEU A 53 -14.03 18.56 3.88
CA LEU A 53 -12.74 19.22 4.02
C LEU A 53 -12.55 20.30 2.95
N PRO A 54 -11.97 21.47 3.31
CA PRO A 54 -11.73 22.57 2.37
C PRO A 54 -10.48 22.33 1.50
N PHE A 55 -10.28 21.10 1.03
CA PHE A 55 -9.17 20.78 0.15
C PHE A 55 -9.60 20.85 -1.33
N HIS A 56 -8.68 21.32 -2.15
CA HIS A 56 -8.90 21.33 -3.59
C HIS A 56 -8.98 19.87 -4.12
N PRO A 57 -9.89 19.53 -5.05
CA PRO A 57 -10.06 18.19 -5.56
C PRO A 57 -8.75 17.55 -6.10
N TYR A 58 -7.85 18.33 -6.67
CA TYR A 58 -6.54 17.84 -7.13
C TYR A 58 -5.65 17.37 -5.97
N ALA A 59 -5.69 18.05 -4.83
CA ALA A 59 -4.94 17.61 -3.65
C ALA A 59 -5.47 16.28 -3.12
N LEU A 60 -6.79 16.09 -3.13
CA LEU A 60 -7.43 14.83 -2.74
C LEU A 60 -7.08 13.69 -3.71
N ALA A 61 -7.06 13.96 -5.01
CA ALA A 61 -6.65 12.99 -6.03
C ALA A 61 -5.18 12.57 -5.86
N MET A 62 -4.28 13.53 -5.61
CA MET A 62 -2.87 13.23 -5.30
C MET A 62 -2.73 12.41 -4.01
N ALA A 63 -3.48 12.76 -2.96
CA ALA A 63 -3.47 11.99 -1.71
C ALA A 63 -3.98 10.56 -1.91
N ALA A 64 -5.00 10.37 -2.73
CA ALA A 64 -5.52 9.05 -3.11
C ALA A 64 -4.46 8.18 -3.80
N GLY A 65 -3.56 8.79 -4.59
CA GLY A 65 -2.48 8.10 -5.29
C GLY A 65 -1.42 7.46 -4.39
N VAL A 66 -1.35 7.82 -3.11
CA VAL A 66 -0.38 7.23 -2.16
C VAL A 66 -0.72 5.79 -1.78
N GLY A 67 -1.96 5.35 -2.01
CA GLY A 67 -2.41 3.96 -1.78
C GLY A 67 -1.99 2.97 -2.86
N SER A 68 -2.55 1.76 -2.84
CA SER A 68 -2.44 0.81 -3.93
C SER A 68 -3.22 1.29 -5.16
N ALA A 69 -2.92 0.74 -6.34
CA ALA A 69 -3.59 1.13 -7.58
C ALA A 69 -5.12 0.96 -7.51
N SER A 70 -5.59 -0.13 -6.89
CA SER A 70 -7.03 -0.39 -6.71
C SER A 70 -7.70 0.61 -5.76
N MET A 71 -7.06 0.95 -4.64
CA MET A 71 -7.56 1.95 -3.69
C MET A 71 -7.57 3.35 -4.32
N MET A 72 -6.50 3.70 -5.06
CA MET A 72 -6.42 4.95 -5.83
C MET A 72 -7.57 5.05 -6.84
N THR A 73 -7.78 3.99 -7.62
CA THR A 73 -8.85 3.97 -8.64
C THR A 73 -10.24 4.17 -8.02
N ALA A 74 -10.51 3.54 -6.88
CA ALA A 74 -11.80 3.72 -6.19
C ALA A 74 -11.96 5.14 -5.65
N ALA A 75 -10.93 5.69 -4.99
CA ALA A 75 -10.97 7.04 -4.44
C ALA A 75 -11.08 8.10 -5.53
N VAL A 76 -10.25 8.02 -6.57
CA VAL A 76 -10.28 8.94 -7.71
C VAL A 76 -11.60 8.81 -8.49
N GLY A 77 -12.10 7.58 -8.67
CA GLY A 77 -13.41 7.35 -9.29
C GLY A 77 -14.55 8.06 -8.56
N SER A 78 -14.54 8.02 -7.21
CA SER A 78 -15.49 8.77 -6.40
C SER A 78 -15.37 10.29 -6.59
N LEU A 79 -14.13 10.81 -6.66
CA LEU A 79 -13.89 12.24 -6.92
C LEU A 79 -14.33 12.64 -8.33
N CYS A 80 -14.07 11.82 -9.35
CA CYS A 80 -14.51 12.06 -10.73
C CYS A 80 -16.05 12.10 -10.84
N ALA A 81 -16.75 11.27 -10.09
CA ALA A 81 -18.20 11.29 -10.04
C ALA A 81 -18.75 12.58 -9.39
N MET A 82 -18.03 13.15 -8.43
CA MET A 82 -18.42 14.42 -7.77
C MET A 82 -18.03 15.66 -8.60
N PHE A 83 -16.95 15.59 -9.36
CA PHE A 83 -16.38 16.68 -10.16
C PHE A 83 -16.14 16.25 -11.62
N PRO A 84 -17.19 15.99 -12.39
CA PRO A 84 -17.06 15.42 -13.74
C PRO A 84 -16.30 16.35 -14.71
N GLU A 85 -16.36 17.66 -14.52
CA GLU A 85 -15.64 18.65 -15.33
C GLU A 85 -14.11 18.59 -15.14
N MET A 86 -13.64 17.99 -14.06
CA MET A 86 -12.20 17.83 -13.74
C MET A 86 -11.75 16.36 -13.76
N ALA A 87 -12.58 15.44 -14.23
CA ALA A 87 -12.34 14.00 -14.10
C ALA A 87 -11.00 13.56 -14.73
N GLU A 88 -10.64 14.08 -15.88
CA GLU A 88 -9.40 13.76 -16.56
C GLU A 88 -8.18 14.19 -15.76
N GLN A 89 -8.19 15.41 -15.23
CA GLN A 89 -7.11 15.93 -14.39
C GLN A 89 -7.00 15.17 -13.07
N LEU A 90 -8.12 14.85 -12.42
CA LEU A 90 -8.14 14.06 -11.19
C LEU A 90 -7.52 12.68 -11.40
N ALA A 91 -7.87 12.01 -12.50
CA ALA A 91 -7.28 10.73 -12.87
C ALA A 91 -5.76 10.85 -13.12
N ALA A 92 -5.33 11.89 -13.84
CA ALA A 92 -3.93 12.13 -14.13
C ALA A 92 -3.11 12.41 -12.86
N PHE A 93 -3.60 13.26 -11.95
CA PHE A 93 -2.92 13.55 -10.67
C PHE A 93 -2.86 12.33 -9.76
N GLY A 94 -3.94 11.56 -9.66
CA GLY A 94 -3.96 10.30 -8.91
C GLY A 94 -2.95 9.29 -9.43
N ALA A 95 -2.94 9.07 -10.76
CA ALA A 95 -2.02 8.14 -11.41
C ALA A 95 -0.55 8.57 -11.26
N ALA A 96 -0.23 9.84 -11.46
CA ALA A 96 1.13 10.37 -11.29
C ALA A 96 1.62 10.20 -9.85
N SER A 97 0.80 10.54 -8.87
CA SER A 97 1.11 10.34 -7.45
C SER A 97 1.31 8.86 -7.10
N ASN A 98 0.50 7.97 -7.67
CA ASN A 98 0.61 6.53 -7.45
C ASN A 98 1.92 5.98 -8.01
N MET A 99 2.30 6.39 -9.22
CA MET A 99 3.55 5.98 -9.84
C MET A 99 4.76 6.44 -9.00
N LEU A 100 4.82 7.71 -8.64
CA LEU A 100 5.93 8.26 -7.85
C LEU A 100 6.05 7.60 -6.47
N SER A 101 4.93 7.45 -5.75
CA SER A 101 4.93 6.80 -4.45
C SER A 101 5.19 5.29 -4.53
N GLY A 102 4.90 4.65 -5.68
CA GLY A 102 5.24 3.27 -5.95
C GLY A 102 6.75 3.06 -6.08
N LEU A 103 7.41 3.92 -6.84
CA LEU A 103 8.87 3.90 -7.00
C LEU A 103 9.59 4.17 -5.68
N ASP A 104 9.23 5.26 -4.99
CA ASP A 104 9.78 5.57 -3.67
C ASP A 104 9.56 4.43 -2.68
N GLY A 105 8.33 3.90 -2.63
CA GLY A 105 7.95 2.79 -1.76
C GLY A 105 8.79 1.52 -1.98
N LEU A 106 9.16 1.19 -3.22
CA LEU A 106 9.98 0.02 -3.52
C LEU A 106 11.40 0.18 -2.96
N TYR A 107 12.05 1.32 -3.22
CA TYR A 107 13.41 1.58 -2.72
C TYR A 107 13.45 1.60 -1.19
N MET A 108 12.50 2.27 -0.57
CA MET A 108 12.40 2.32 0.89
C MET A 108 12.10 0.94 1.49
N SER A 109 11.34 0.10 0.79
CA SER A 109 11.09 -1.29 1.23
C SER A 109 12.37 -2.11 1.22
N ILE A 110 13.17 -2.02 0.18
CA ILE A 110 14.41 -2.79 0.04
C ILE A 110 15.47 -2.33 1.07
N TRP A 111 15.67 -1.03 1.20
CA TRP A 111 16.80 -0.49 1.96
C TRP A 111 16.50 -0.26 3.43
N LEU A 112 15.27 0.03 3.78
CA LEU A 112 14.89 0.38 5.15
C LEU A 112 13.89 -0.58 5.77
N ALA A 113 12.74 -0.80 5.12
CA ALA A 113 11.64 -1.52 5.75
C ALA A 113 11.98 -3.00 5.97
N LEU A 114 12.58 -3.67 4.99
CA LEU A 114 12.88 -5.10 5.08
C LEU A 114 13.98 -5.40 6.12
N PRO A 115 15.15 -4.72 6.11
CA PRO A 115 16.17 -4.93 7.14
C PRO A 115 15.65 -4.61 8.55
N MET A 116 14.84 -3.56 8.68
CA MET A 116 14.25 -3.18 9.97
C MET A 116 13.23 -4.22 10.46
N ALA A 117 12.39 -4.74 9.56
CA ALA A 117 11.44 -5.79 9.88
C ALA A 117 12.13 -7.09 10.32
N GLU A 118 13.17 -7.52 9.61
CA GLU A 118 13.98 -8.69 9.98
C GLU A 118 14.65 -8.50 11.35
N TRP A 119 15.22 -7.33 11.60
CA TRP A 119 15.84 -7.01 12.88
C TRP A 119 14.82 -7.04 14.02
N LEU A 120 13.65 -6.41 13.81
CA LEU A 120 12.58 -6.37 14.79
C LEU A 120 12.03 -7.78 15.07
N TYR A 121 11.83 -8.56 14.02
CA TYR A 121 11.37 -9.94 14.12
C TYR A 121 12.32 -10.79 14.97
N LYS A 122 13.63 -10.75 14.67
CA LYS A 122 14.64 -11.46 15.45
C LYS A 122 14.63 -11.05 16.92
N LYS A 123 14.52 -9.75 17.18
CA LYS A 123 14.48 -9.21 18.55
C LYS A 123 13.22 -9.65 19.30
N CYS A 124 12.06 -9.55 18.68
CA CYS A 124 10.80 -9.97 19.29
C CYS A 124 10.74 -11.48 19.48
N TYR A 125 11.23 -12.26 18.53
CA TYR A 125 11.29 -13.71 18.62
C TYR A 125 12.17 -14.17 19.77
N LYS A 126 13.35 -13.56 19.92
CA LYS A 126 14.27 -13.83 21.03
C LYS A 126 13.66 -13.47 22.39
N ILE A 127 12.89 -12.39 22.48
CA ILE A 127 12.21 -12.01 23.73
C ILE A 127 11.11 -13.01 24.08
N LYS A 128 10.37 -13.52 23.08
CA LYS A 128 9.22 -14.42 23.31
C LYS A 128 9.62 -15.88 23.53
N TYR A 129 10.63 -16.36 22.81
CA TYR A 129 11.00 -17.79 22.78
C TYR A 129 12.38 -18.09 23.36
N GLY A 130 13.19 -17.07 23.68
CA GLY A 130 14.53 -17.24 24.24
C GLY A 130 15.61 -17.71 23.27
N GLU A 131 15.24 -18.05 22.03
CA GLU A 131 16.11 -18.56 20.97
C GLU A 131 16.04 -17.69 19.73
N GLU A 132 17.05 -17.78 18.85
CA GLU A 132 17.02 -17.11 17.56
C GLU A 132 16.14 -17.91 16.58
N PRO A 133 15.37 -17.22 15.71
CA PRO A 133 14.54 -17.89 14.71
C PRO A 133 15.44 -18.72 13.77
N LYS A 134 15.13 -20.01 13.61
CA LYS A 134 15.78 -20.85 12.61
C LYS A 134 15.47 -20.26 11.24
N LYS A 135 16.50 -20.02 10.42
CA LYS A 135 16.27 -19.78 8.98
C LYS A 135 15.63 -21.05 8.42
N GLU A 136 14.38 -20.97 8.00
CA GLU A 136 13.85 -21.96 7.06
C GLU A 136 14.68 -21.79 5.78
N GLU A 137 15.52 -22.78 5.50
CA GLU A 137 16.19 -22.86 4.20
C GLU A 137 15.12 -23.04 3.14
N ALA A 138 15.04 -22.04 2.22
CA ALA A 138 14.18 -22.09 1.04
C ALA A 138 14.76 -23.08 0.01
#